data_253bd1ce0f61aa5ad356abff7bb933c5
#
_entry.id   253bd1ce0f61aa5ad356abff7bb933c5
#
_cell.length_a   1.000
_cell.length_b   1.000
_cell.length_c   1.000
_cell.angle_alpha   90.00
_cell.angle_beta   90.00
_cell.angle_gamma   90.00
#
_symmetry.space_group_name_H-M   'P 1'
#
loop_
_entity.id
_entity.type
_entity.pdbx_description
1 polymer ?
#
loop_
_entity_poly.entity_id
_entity_poly.type
_entity_poly.pdbx_seq_one_letter_code
_entity_poly.pdbx_strand_id
1 'polypeptide(L)'
;MSEGTSKFHKPVMIPADNPWAHRWKITAGMAAVGGALALFGAINDAHRFAFSWLFAFCAVMTMALGAIFFVLIQHLTGAGWSVTVRRTAEFYARGIWMVVALVVPIMVMAPTLYPWWDASGGHGDHGVAHAQDHGGEHAEEAHGAAGHAAGAHAGSHGEHTPEHQFHADILQKKLGYLDGGAFFGIRAVIYMMVWVWLGAWILGLSTKQDRTKDKQLTVEMARRATYGTFLYALSLTFAGFDWVMSLEPNWYSTMFGVRIFASGAVLSFALVILTTKSFKRHGVVGSQINTEHYHDLGKLMFGFLVFWAYISFSEFFLIWYAAIPEETIYYHRRWDTDSWRLVSSSLVLFKFIVPFYLVMSRNVKRHTGGLWLGAAWLVTMHFVEMYYWVMPYAADLQGVPATPAGLASDVGCLMTTVGLYLTYVFREMTRHSVIAVGDPRLERSLQFVNA
;
A
#
# COMPACT_ATOMS: atom_id res chain seq x y z
N MET A 1 10.63 47.21 3.20
CA MET A 1 10.15 45.83 3.34
C MET A 1 9.70 45.17 2.01
N SER A 2 10.15 45.55 0.84
CA SER A 2 9.55 45.11 -0.44
C SER A 2 10.45 44.32 -1.39
N GLU A 3 11.74 44.23 -1.20
CA GLU A 3 12.63 43.49 -2.14
C GLU A 3 12.85 42.02 -1.78
N GLY A 4 12.67 41.62 -0.54
CA GLY A 4 12.88 40.22 -0.12
C GLY A 4 11.74 39.26 -0.52
N THR A 5 10.50 39.75 -0.59
CA THR A 5 9.30 38.95 -0.88
C THR A 5 9.12 38.61 -2.36
N SER A 6 9.62 39.45 -3.26
CA SER A 6 9.51 39.26 -4.72
C SER A 6 10.23 38.01 -5.26
N LYS A 7 11.29 37.56 -4.59
CA LYS A 7 12.10 36.42 -5.06
C LYS A 7 11.41 35.05 -4.93
N PHE A 8 10.48 34.90 -3.98
CA PHE A 8 9.86 33.61 -3.69
C PHE A 8 8.59 33.32 -4.50
N HIS A 9 8.09 34.29 -5.26
CA HIS A 9 6.94 34.13 -6.15
C HIS A 9 7.28 33.61 -7.56
N LYS A 10 8.57 33.40 -7.86
CA LYS A 10 9.01 32.80 -9.11
C LYS A 10 8.88 31.26 -9.02
N PRO A 11 8.46 30.57 -10.11
CA PRO A 11 8.45 29.11 -10.14
C PRO A 11 9.82 28.53 -9.81
N VAL A 12 9.85 27.57 -8.89
CA VAL A 12 11.07 26.83 -8.52
C VAL A 12 11.10 25.56 -9.36
N MET A 13 11.77 25.64 -10.51
CA MET A 13 11.92 24.52 -11.44
C MET A 13 13.20 23.75 -11.13
N ILE A 14 13.24 22.47 -11.45
CA ILE A 14 14.47 21.67 -11.41
C ILE A 14 15.31 22.05 -12.65
N PRO A 15 16.53 22.61 -12.48
CA PRO A 15 17.37 22.94 -13.62
C PRO A 15 17.73 21.70 -14.43
N ALA A 16 17.83 21.83 -15.76
CA ALA A 16 18.09 20.69 -16.65
C ALA A 16 19.49 20.05 -16.43
N ASP A 17 20.45 20.84 -15.98
CA ASP A 17 21.81 20.43 -15.62
C ASP A 17 21.91 19.80 -14.21
N ASN A 18 20.85 19.92 -13.40
CA ASN A 18 20.83 19.36 -12.07
C ASN A 18 20.76 17.83 -12.13
N PRO A 19 21.56 17.08 -11.35
CA PRO A 19 21.51 15.62 -11.30
C PRO A 19 20.11 15.07 -10.99
N TRP A 20 19.30 15.85 -10.29
CA TRP A 20 17.92 15.48 -9.97
C TRP A 20 17.02 15.38 -11.20
N ALA A 21 17.24 16.19 -12.23
CA ALA A 21 16.47 16.18 -13.47
C ALA A 21 16.54 14.84 -14.21
N HIS A 22 17.58 14.03 -13.96
CA HIS A 22 17.80 12.74 -14.62
C HIS A 22 17.39 11.52 -13.79
N ARG A 23 16.86 11.70 -12.55
CA ARG A 23 16.49 10.58 -11.66
C ARG A 23 15.41 9.68 -12.24
N TRP A 24 14.51 10.21 -13.04
CA TRP A 24 13.52 9.38 -13.74
C TRP A 24 14.15 8.33 -14.66
N LYS A 25 15.37 8.58 -15.21
CA LYS A 25 16.10 7.60 -16.03
C LYS A 25 16.59 6.42 -15.19
N ILE A 26 17.02 6.69 -13.93
CA ILE A 26 17.44 5.64 -12.99
C ILE A 26 16.25 4.74 -12.63
N THR A 27 15.10 5.33 -12.32
CA THR A 27 13.90 4.56 -11.99
C THR A 27 13.33 3.83 -13.20
N ALA A 28 13.47 4.39 -14.42
CA ALA A 28 13.15 3.69 -15.66
C ALA A 28 14.07 2.48 -15.91
N GLY A 29 15.37 2.64 -15.66
CA GLY A 29 16.32 1.52 -15.69
C GLY A 29 16.00 0.45 -14.65
N MET A 30 15.61 0.85 -13.44
CA MET A 30 15.14 -0.08 -12.40
C MET A 30 13.89 -0.84 -12.87
N ALA A 31 12.94 -0.15 -13.50
CA ALA A 31 11.74 -0.79 -14.04
C ALA A 31 12.07 -1.79 -15.17
N ALA A 32 13.02 -1.47 -16.04
CA ALA A 32 13.42 -2.36 -17.14
C ALA A 32 14.11 -3.63 -16.61
N VAL A 33 15.05 -3.49 -15.67
CA VAL A 33 15.69 -4.64 -15.00
C VAL A 33 14.66 -5.47 -14.24
N GLY A 34 13.78 -4.79 -13.48
CA GLY A 34 12.68 -5.45 -12.77
C GLY A 34 11.76 -6.22 -13.72
N GLY A 35 11.41 -5.62 -14.88
CA GLY A 35 10.58 -6.26 -15.91
C GLY A 35 11.20 -7.53 -16.47
N ALA A 36 12.52 -7.54 -16.70
CA ALA A 36 13.22 -8.76 -17.13
C ALA A 36 13.18 -9.86 -16.06
N LEU A 37 13.39 -9.50 -14.78
CA LEU A 37 13.30 -10.45 -13.67
C LEU A 37 11.86 -10.96 -13.48
N ALA A 38 10.87 -10.08 -13.57
CA ALA A 38 9.45 -10.42 -13.44
C ALA A 38 9.01 -11.37 -14.57
N LEU A 39 9.47 -11.11 -15.81
CA LEU A 39 9.20 -11.98 -16.94
C LEU A 39 9.84 -13.37 -16.77
N PHE A 40 11.09 -13.41 -16.31
CA PHE A 40 11.75 -14.67 -15.98
C PHE A 40 10.96 -15.45 -14.93
N GLY A 41 10.50 -14.77 -13.88
CA GLY A 41 9.64 -15.37 -12.86
C GLY A 41 8.32 -15.88 -13.41
N ALA A 42 7.64 -15.08 -14.24
CA ALA A 42 6.35 -15.44 -14.84
C ALA A 42 6.42 -16.68 -15.74
N ILE A 43 7.51 -16.87 -16.48
CA ILE A 43 7.73 -18.03 -17.34
C ILE A 43 7.92 -19.32 -16.52
N ASN A 44 8.59 -19.22 -15.36
CA ASN A 44 8.91 -20.38 -14.53
C ASN A 44 7.83 -20.70 -13.48
N ASP A 45 7.09 -19.68 -13.00
CA ASP A 45 6.07 -19.80 -11.96
C ASP A 45 5.03 -18.69 -12.13
N ALA A 46 4.06 -18.91 -13.00
CA ALA A 46 3.00 -17.95 -13.30
C ALA A 46 2.07 -17.73 -12.10
N HIS A 47 1.85 -18.75 -11.26
CA HIS A 47 1.01 -18.65 -10.07
C HIS A 47 1.65 -17.66 -9.06
N ARG A 48 2.90 -17.87 -8.68
CA ARG A 48 3.62 -16.99 -7.79
C ARG A 48 3.75 -15.57 -8.37
N PHE A 49 3.99 -15.45 -9.68
CA PHE A 49 4.05 -14.16 -10.36
C PHE A 49 2.78 -13.32 -10.14
N ALA A 50 1.58 -13.95 -10.17
CA ALA A 50 0.33 -13.24 -9.94
C ALA A 50 0.27 -12.61 -8.54
N PHE A 51 0.66 -13.36 -7.49
CA PHE A 51 0.73 -12.82 -6.12
C PHE A 51 1.83 -11.78 -5.96
N SER A 52 3.00 -11.99 -6.58
CA SER A 52 4.10 -11.02 -6.58
C SER A 52 3.69 -9.71 -7.23
N TRP A 53 2.89 -9.77 -8.32
CA TRP A 53 2.35 -8.57 -8.96
C TRP A 53 1.33 -7.86 -8.07
N LEU A 54 0.43 -8.59 -7.42
CA LEU A 54 -0.55 -8.02 -6.49
C LEU A 54 0.13 -7.33 -5.30
N PHE A 55 1.11 -7.97 -4.68
CA PHE A 55 1.89 -7.37 -3.60
C PHE A 55 2.57 -6.07 -4.04
N ALA A 56 3.22 -6.07 -5.21
CA ALA A 56 3.90 -4.92 -5.76
C ALA A 56 2.93 -3.79 -6.18
N PHE A 57 1.74 -4.15 -6.68
CA PHE A 57 0.65 -3.23 -6.93
C PHE A 57 0.16 -2.56 -5.65
N CYS A 58 -0.07 -3.31 -4.57
CA CYS A 58 -0.48 -2.77 -3.27
C CYS A 58 0.53 -1.74 -2.75
N ALA A 59 1.83 -1.98 -2.95
CA ALA A 59 2.88 -1.03 -2.57
C ALA A 59 2.74 0.30 -3.32
N VAL A 60 2.53 0.27 -4.64
CA VAL A 60 2.37 1.49 -5.45
C VAL A 60 1.01 2.17 -5.18
N MET A 61 -0.04 1.41 -5.03
CA MET A 61 -1.37 1.90 -4.69
C MET A 61 -1.34 2.71 -3.38
N THR A 62 -0.72 2.17 -2.34
CA THR A 62 -0.60 2.85 -1.05
C THR A 62 0.31 4.07 -1.09
N MET A 63 1.35 4.11 -1.96
CA MET A 63 2.14 5.31 -2.22
C MET A 63 1.30 6.45 -2.79
N ALA A 64 0.49 6.16 -3.81
CA ALA A 64 -0.37 7.15 -4.45
C ALA A 64 -1.50 7.61 -3.53
N LEU A 65 -2.20 6.66 -2.88
CA LEU A 65 -3.33 6.96 -2.00
C LEU A 65 -2.90 7.67 -0.72
N GLY A 66 -1.77 7.29 -0.12
CA GLY A 66 -1.20 8.02 1.01
C GLY A 66 -0.87 9.47 0.65
N ALA A 67 -0.34 9.72 -0.55
CA ALA A 67 -0.07 11.08 -1.03
C ALA A 67 -1.38 11.87 -1.29
N ILE A 68 -2.42 11.24 -1.84
CA ILE A 68 -3.75 11.85 -1.97
C ILE A 68 -4.27 12.24 -0.58
N PHE A 69 -4.20 11.36 0.41
CA PHE A 69 -4.59 11.66 1.78
C PHE A 69 -3.84 12.87 2.34
N PHE A 70 -2.50 12.91 2.19
CA PHE A 70 -1.71 14.04 2.66
C PHE A 70 -2.24 15.36 2.09
N VAL A 71 -2.52 15.43 0.80
CA VAL A 71 -3.00 16.66 0.16
C VAL A 71 -4.43 17.01 0.61
N LEU A 72 -5.31 16.03 0.70
CA LEU A 72 -6.69 16.23 1.15
C LEU A 72 -6.73 16.85 2.56
N ILE A 73 -5.99 16.29 3.51
CA ILE A 73 -5.97 16.80 4.89
C ILE A 73 -5.40 18.22 4.98
N GLN A 74 -4.37 18.56 4.16
CA GLN A 74 -3.81 19.90 4.16
C GLN A 74 -4.80 20.94 3.61
N HIS A 75 -5.62 20.60 2.64
CA HIS A 75 -6.67 21.47 2.14
C HIS A 75 -7.86 21.55 3.10
N LEU A 76 -8.25 20.46 3.71
CA LEU A 76 -9.36 20.36 4.66
C LEU A 76 -9.10 21.24 5.92
N THR A 77 -7.89 21.14 6.45
CA THR A 77 -7.48 21.89 7.66
C THR A 77 -7.02 23.33 7.36
N GLY A 78 -6.97 23.71 6.08
CA GLY A 78 -6.45 25.01 5.67
C GLY A 78 -4.98 25.24 6.05
N ALA A 79 -4.19 24.19 6.16
CA ALA A 79 -2.82 24.22 6.66
C ALA A 79 -1.93 25.14 5.82
N GLY A 80 -1.42 26.21 6.45
CA GLY A 80 -0.52 27.15 5.81
C GLY A 80 0.94 26.72 5.84
N TRP A 81 1.35 25.96 6.86
CA TRP A 81 2.75 25.52 7.02
C TRP A 81 3.25 24.62 5.89
N SER A 82 2.38 23.79 5.36
CA SER A 82 2.74 22.72 4.42
C SER A 82 2.88 23.15 2.96
N VAL A 83 2.56 24.39 2.61
CA VAL A 83 2.52 24.86 1.21
C VAL A 83 3.81 24.61 0.46
N THR A 84 4.97 24.74 1.13
CA THR A 84 6.29 24.49 0.54
C THR A 84 6.61 23.02 0.31
N VAL A 85 6.00 22.10 1.06
CA VAL A 85 6.25 20.65 0.96
C VAL A 85 5.10 19.89 0.29
N ARG A 86 3.88 20.47 0.31
CA ARG A 86 2.65 19.84 -0.22
C ARG A 86 2.76 19.48 -1.70
N ARG A 87 3.42 20.31 -2.51
CA ARG A 87 3.60 20.06 -3.94
C ARG A 87 4.30 18.72 -4.21
N THR A 88 5.21 18.29 -3.34
CA THR A 88 5.84 16.98 -3.45
C THR A 88 4.81 15.86 -3.34
N ALA A 89 3.87 15.94 -2.40
CA ALA A 89 2.78 14.96 -2.30
C ALA A 89 1.81 15.04 -3.49
N GLU A 90 1.55 16.23 -4.05
CA GLU A 90 0.71 16.39 -5.24
C GLU A 90 1.28 15.65 -6.47
N PHE A 91 2.62 15.58 -6.60
CA PHE A 91 3.26 14.77 -7.64
C PHE A 91 3.09 13.27 -7.42
N TYR A 92 3.26 12.80 -6.18
CA TYR A 92 3.00 11.39 -5.85
C TYR A 92 1.52 11.04 -6.06
N ALA A 93 0.58 11.92 -5.68
CA ALA A 93 -0.84 11.74 -5.95
C ALA A 93 -1.16 11.64 -7.46
N ARG A 94 -0.46 12.44 -8.28
CA ARG A 94 -0.60 12.38 -9.75
C ARG A 94 -0.14 11.03 -10.32
N GLY A 95 0.74 10.33 -9.63
CA GLY A 95 1.17 8.97 -9.99
C GLY A 95 0.05 7.94 -10.03
N ILE A 96 -1.17 8.28 -9.60
CA ILE A 96 -2.36 7.42 -9.68
C ILE A 96 -2.62 6.88 -11.09
N TRP A 97 -2.21 7.61 -12.15
CA TRP A 97 -2.31 7.13 -13.52
C TRP A 97 -1.51 5.85 -13.78
N MET A 98 -0.40 5.66 -13.07
CA MET A 98 0.35 4.39 -13.14
C MET A 98 -0.39 3.27 -12.40
N VAL A 99 -1.09 3.58 -11.30
CA VAL A 99 -1.92 2.58 -10.59
C VAL A 99 -3.01 2.03 -11.51
N VAL A 100 -3.64 2.90 -12.34
CA VAL A 100 -4.62 2.46 -13.35
C VAL A 100 -4.02 1.50 -14.38
N ALA A 101 -2.79 1.73 -14.82
CA ALA A 101 -2.12 0.82 -15.74
C ALA A 101 -1.74 -0.52 -15.04
N LEU A 102 -1.31 -0.44 -13.79
CA LEU A 102 -0.82 -1.60 -13.02
C LEU A 102 -1.94 -2.49 -12.47
N VAL A 103 -3.20 -2.03 -12.41
CA VAL A 103 -4.34 -2.87 -12.02
C VAL A 103 -4.77 -3.84 -13.11
N VAL A 104 -4.48 -3.52 -14.37
CA VAL A 104 -4.92 -4.35 -15.52
C VAL A 104 -4.42 -5.79 -15.43
N PRO A 105 -3.13 -6.08 -15.16
CA PRO A 105 -2.69 -7.46 -14.96
C PRO A 105 -3.42 -8.18 -13.83
N ILE A 106 -3.79 -7.48 -12.74
CA ILE A 106 -4.55 -8.08 -11.64
C ILE A 106 -5.92 -8.54 -12.11
N MET A 107 -6.59 -7.72 -12.91
CA MET A 107 -7.90 -8.10 -13.47
C MET A 107 -7.80 -9.33 -14.40
N VAL A 108 -6.74 -9.43 -15.17
CA VAL A 108 -6.47 -10.59 -16.04
C VAL A 108 -6.15 -11.85 -15.24
N MET A 109 -5.38 -11.70 -14.15
CA MET A 109 -4.96 -12.79 -13.28
C MET A 109 -5.93 -13.09 -12.13
N ALA A 110 -7.09 -12.42 -12.08
CA ALA A 110 -8.05 -12.57 -11.01
C ALA A 110 -8.48 -14.03 -10.76
N PRO A 111 -8.71 -14.89 -11.79
CA PRO A 111 -9.01 -16.30 -11.58
C PRO A 111 -7.90 -17.07 -10.85
N THR A 112 -6.64 -16.68 -11.05
CA THR A 112 -5.48 -17.31 -10.37
C THR A 112 -5.31 -16.79 -8.94
N LEU A 113 -5.68 -15.53 -8.69
CA LEU A 113 -5.47 -14.86 -7.41
C LEU A 113 -6.55 -15.19 -6.38
N TYR A 114 -7.81 -15.31 -6.82
CA TYR A 114 -8.94 -15.37 -5.92
C TYR A 114 -9.63 -16.73 -5.94
N PRO A 115 -9.59 -17.48 -4.82
CA PRO A 115 -10.16 -18.84 -4.74
C PRO A 115 -11.69 -18.89 -4.92
N TRP A 116 -12.37 -17.77 -4.74
CA TRP A 116 -13.82 -17.65 -4.91
C TRP A 116 -14.25 -17.37 -6.36
N TRP A 117 -13.31 -17.11 -7.27
CA TRP A 117 -13.62 -16.74 -8.66
C TRP A 117 -14.36 -17.83 -9.41
N ASP A 118 -13.93 -19.06 -9.31
CA ASP A 118 -14.56 -20.20 -9.99
C ASP A 118 -15.89 -20.60 -9.34
N ALA A 119 -16.03 -20.37 -8.02
CA ALA A 119 -17.25 -20.66 -7.30
C ALA A 119 -18.42 -19.74 -7.70
N SER A 120 -18.13 -18.53 -8.24
CA SER A 120 -19.15 -17.58 -8.70
C SER A 120 -19.61 -17.81 -10.15
N GLY A 121 -18.85 -18.54 -10.96
CA GLY A 121 -19.11 -18.81 -12.38
C GLY A 121 -20.11 -19.92 -12.69
N GLY A 122 -21.10 -20.14 -11.87
CA GLY A 122 -22.24 -21.05 -11.90
C GLY A 122 -22.32 -22.11 -13.03
N HIS A 123 -22.52 -23.38 -12.64
CA HIS A 123 -22.76 -24.60 -13.44
C HIS A 123 -21.50 -25.32 -13.96
N GLY A 124 -20.75 -25.89 -13.05
CA GLY A 124 -19.73 -26.89 -13.34
C GLY A 124 -19.47 -27.70 -12.07
N ASP A 125 -19.97 -28.91 -12.05
CA ASP A 125 -19.71 -29.96 -11.07
C ASP A 125 -18.23 -30.35 -11.12
N HIS A 126 -17.34 -29.56 -10.53
CA HIS A 126 -15.93 -29.89 -10.34
C HIS A 126 -15.42 -29.36 -9.03
N GLY A 127 -15.33 -30.27 -8.10
CA GLY A 127 -14.35 -30.46 -7.05
C GLY A 127 -13.71 -29.22 -6.43
N VAL A 128 -14.08 -29.00 -5.17
CA VAL A 128 -13.25 -28.29 -4.21
C VAL A 128 -11.90 -29.01 -4.15
N ALA A 129 -10.94 -28.55 -4.92
CA ALA A 129 -9.60 -29.11 -4.96
C ALA A 129 -8.81 -28.65 -3.74
N HIS A 130 -8.55 -29.61 -2.87
CA HIS A 130 -7.40 -29.73 -1.98
C HIS A 130 -6.82 -28.47 -1.32
N ALA A 131 -7.38 -28.10 -0.17
CA ALA A 131 -6.54 -27.68 0.94
C ALA A 131 -6.05 -29.00 1.58
N GLN A 132 -4.82 -29.38 1.35
CA GLN A 132 -4.20 -30.53 1.98
C GLN A 132 -4.08 -30.27 3.48
N ASP A 133 -4.79 -31.10 4.22
CA ASP A 133 -4.70 -31.28 5.65
C ASP A 133 -3.31 -31.87 5.98
N HIS A 134 -2.48 -31.14 6.71
CA HIS A 134 -1.32 -31.66 7.41
C HIS A 134 -1.61 -31.62 8.92
N GLY A 135 -2.51 -32.50 9.34
CA GLY A 135 -2.63 -32.92 10.72
C GLY A 135 -1.42 -33.81 11.07
N GLY A 136 -0.62 -33.37 12.05
CA GLY A 136 0.50 -34.13 12.57
C GLY A 136 0.05 -35.43 13.24
N GLU A 137 0.61 -36.55 12.80
CA GLU A 137 0.52 -37.83 13.46
C GLU A 137 1.32 -37.80 14.78
N HIS A 138 0.62 -37.89 15.89
CA HIS A 138 1.20 -38.44 17.11
C HIS A 138 0.78 -39.90 17.24
N ALA A 139 1.78 -40.77 17.13
CA ALA A 139 1.66 -42.20 17.37
C ALA A 139 1.33 -42.49 18.83
N GLU A 140 0.29 -43.25 19.08
CA GLU A 140 0.16 -44.12 20.27
C GLU A 140 -0.10 -45.56 19.81
N GLU A 141 0.83 -46.46 20.12
CA GLU A 141 0.72 -47.90 20.01
C GLU A 141 -0.25 -48.45 21.06
N ALA A 142 -1.18 -49.30 20.66
CA ALA A 142 -1.61 -50.45 21.49
C ALA A 142 -2.43 -51.48 20.72
N HIS A 143 -1.83 -52.63 20.52
CA HIS A 143 -2.30 -54.01 20.51
C HIS A 143 -3.78 -54.38 20.24
N GLY A 144 -3.98 -55.27 19.26
CA GLY A 144 -4.75 -56.49 19.56
C GLY A 144 -5.80 -56.92 18.51
N ALA A 145 -5.41 -57.94 17.73
CA ALA A 145 -6.18 -59.14 17.27
C ALA A 145 -7.39 -59.02 16.31
N ALA A 146 -7.13 -59.55 15.15
CA ALA A 146 -7.86 -60.58 14.36
C ALA A 146 -9.38 -60.48 14.07
N GLY A 147 -9.74 -60.59 12.76
CA GLY A 147 -10.97 -61.27 12.36
C GLY A 147 -11.68 -60.76 11.12
N HIS A 148 -11.42 -61.44 9.96
CA HIS A 148 -12.31 -61.77 8.84
C HIS A 148 -13.14 -60.72 8.05
N ALA A 149 -12.70 -60.57 6.83
CA ALA A 149 -13.43 -60.65 5.53
C ALA A 149 -14.94 -60.29 5.42
N ALA A 150 -15.23 -59.34 4.55
CA ALA A 150 -16.05 -59.54 3.35
C ALA A 150 -16.27 -58.15 2.67
N GLY A 151 -16.14 -58.14 1.35
CA GLY A 151 -16.25 -56.92 0.55
C GLY A 151 -17.64 -56.32 0.44
N ALA A 152 -17.66 -55.03 0.35
CA ALA A 152 -18.77 -54.30 -0.27
C ALA A 152 -18.16 -53.01 -0.84
N HIS A 153 -18.35 -52.75 -2.14
CA HIS A 153 -18.11 -51.49 -2.78
C HIS A 153 -18.98 -50.42 -2.11
N ALA A 154 -18.39 -49.58 -1.30
CA ALA A 154 -19.02 -48.35 -0.81
C ALA A 154 -18.29 -47.18 -1.50
N GLY A 155 -19.06 -46.44 -2.30
CA GLY A 155 -18.60 -45.19 -2.91
C GLY A 155 -18.08 -44.25 -1.85
N SER A 156 -16.94 -43.65 -2.10
CA SER A 156 -16.37 -42.62 -1.26
C SER A 156 -17.26 -41.37 -1.28
N HIS A 157 -18.28 -41.35 -0.44
CA HIS A 157 -18.87 -40.10 0.01
C HIS A 157 -17.84 -39.44 0.93
N GLY A 158 -17.14 -38.42 0.40
CA GLY A 158 -16.28 -37.59 1.23
C GLY A 158 -17.09 -37.10 2.45
N GLU A 159 -16.69 -37.50 3.64
CA GLU A 159 -17.28 -37.01 4.88
C GLU A 159 -17.11 -35.50 4.90
N HIS A 160 -18.20 -34.77 4.64
CA HIS A 160 -18.29 -33.34 4.84
C HIS A 160 -18.25 -33.10 6.35
N THR A 161 -17.07 -32.77 6.88
CA THR A 161 -16.96 -32.36 8.27
C THR A 161 -17.80 -31.09 8.47
N PRO A 162 -18.37 -30.86 9.66
CA PRO A 162 -19.15 -29.66 9.95
C PRO A 162 -18.40 -28.35 9.61
N GLU A 163 -17.11 -28.36 9.68
CA GLU A 163 -16.23 -27.26 9.37
C GLU A 163 -16.20 -26.91 7.86
N HIS A 164 -16.14 -27.91 6.99
CA HIS A 164 -16.23 -27.72 5.54
C HIS A 164 -17.59 -27.14 5.12
N GLN A 165 -18.67 -27.59 5.73
CA GLN A 165 -20.01 -27.06 5.45
C GLN A 165 -20.11 -25.59 5.89
N PHE A 166 -19.57 -25.24 7.06
CA PHE A 166 -19.57 -23.88 7.58
C PHE A 166 -18.80 -22.91 6.67
N HIS A 167 -17.62 -23.30 6.20
CA HIS A 167 -16.82 -22.49 5.25
C HIS A 167 -17.54 -22.31 3.91
N ALA A 168 -18.18 -23.34 3.41
CA ALA A 168 -18.98 -23.27 2.19
C ALA A 168 -20.19 -22.31 2.35
N ASP A 169 -20.87 -22.35 3.49
CA ASP A 169 -22.00 -21.47 3.80
C ASP A 169 -21.59 -19.99 3.90
N ILE A 170 -20.43 -19.70 4.51
CA ILE A 170 -19.89 -18.33 4.57
C ILE A 170 -19.56 -17.83 3.17
N LEU A 171 -18.86 -18.63 2.38
CA LEU A 171 -18.53 -18.28 1.01
C LEU A 171 -19.80 -18.02 0.18
N GLN A 172 -20.80 -18.88 0.29
CA GLN A 172 -22.06 -18.75 -0.44
C GLN A 172 -22.81 -17.45 -0.08
N LYS A 173 -22.82 -17.05 1.19
CA LYS A 173 -23.37 -15.74 1.62
C LYS A 173 -22.60 -14.55 1.06
N LYS A 174 -21.31 -14.68 0.85
CA LYS A 174 -20.44 -13.62 0.29
C LYS A 174 -20.42 -13.58 -1.23
N LEU A 175 -20.83 -14.67 -1.92
CA LEU A 175 -20.80 -14.74 -3.39
C LEU A 175 -21.61 -13.61 -4.04
N GLY A 176 -22.71 -13.16 -3.44
CA GLY A 176 -23.48 -12.01 -3.94
C GLY A 176 -22.67 -10.70 -3.99
N TYR A 177 -21.67 -10.53 -3.12
CA TYR A 177 -20.74 -9.40 -3.14
C TYR A 177 -19.47 -9.71 -3.96
N LEU A 178 -18.91 -10.90 -3.77
CA LEU A 178 -17.64 -11.30 -4.41
C LEU A 178 -17.81 -11.66 -5.87
N ASP A 179 -19.05 -11.82 -6.38
CA ASP A 179 -19.39 -12.26 -7.74
C ASP A 179 -18.26 -12.02 -8.75
N GLY A 180 -17.59 -13.13 -9.11
CA GLY A 180 -16.43 -13.11 -9.96
C GLY A 180 -16.79 -12.69 -11.38
N GLY A 181 -16.30 -11.60 -11.85
CA GLY A 181 -16.52 -11.16 -13.19
C GLY A 181 -17.02 -9.70 -13.27
N ALA A 182 -18.24 -9.50 -13.74
CA ALA A 182 -18.72 -8.15 -14.07
C ALA A 182 -18.77 -7.22 -12.85
N PHE A 183 -19.31 -7.66 -11.73
CA PHE A 183 -19.50 -6.80 -10.56
C PHE A 183 -18.16 -6.43 -9.88
N PHE A 184 -17.25 -7.37 -9.76
CA PHE A 184 -15.88 -7.11 -9.27
C PHE A 184 -15.14 -6.11 -10.19
N GLY A 185 -15.24 -6.32 -11.51
CA GLY A 185 -14.66 -5.41 -12.50
C GLY A 185 -15.28 -4.01 -12.45
N ILE A 186 -16.61 -3.88 -12.30
CA ILE A 186 -17.28 -2.58 -12.17
C ILE A 186 -16.80 -1.83 -10.92
N ARG A 187 -16.68 -2.51 -9.77
CA ARG A 187 -16.15 -1.89 -8.54
C ARG A 187 -14.72 -1.39 -8.75
N ALA A 188 -13.85 -2.21 -9.35
CA ALA A 188 -12.47 -1.80 -9.66
C ALA A 188 -12.44 -0.54 -10.54
N VAL A 189 -13.29 -0.46 -11.57
CA VAL A 189 -13.41 0.74 -12.41
C VAL A 189 -13.88 1.95 -11.60
N ILE A 190 -14.86 1.79 -10.70
CA ILE A 190 -15.33 2.88 -9.83
C ILE A 190 -14.19 3.41 -8.95
N TYR A 191 -13.40 2.52 -8.31
CA TYR A 191 -12.26 2.95 -7.50
C TYR A 191 -11.24 3.73 -8.32
N MET A 192 -10.90 3.22 -9.52
CA MET A 192 -9.97 3.90 -10.43
C MET A 192 -10.51 5.26 -10.87
N MET A 193 -11.79 5.39 -11.20
CA MET A 193 -12.40 6.68 -11.58
C MET A 193 -12.32 7.69 -10.43
N VAL A 194 -12.67 7.29 -9.20
CA VAL A 194 -12.56 8.15 -8.02
C VAL A 194 -11.12 8.61 -7.80
N TRP A 195 -10.17 7.71 -7.85
CA TRP A 195 -8.77 8.03 -7.58
C TRP A 195 -8.13 8.87 -8.69
N VAL A 196 -8.44 8.60 -9.95
CA VAL A 196 -8.00 9.42 -11.09
C VAL A 196 -8.58 10.82 -10.98
N TRP A 197 -9.86 10.93 -10.62
CA TRP A 197 -10.49 12.23 -10.41
C TRP A 197 -9.79 13.01 -9.28
N LEU A 198 -9.51 12.37 -8.14
CA LEU A 198 -8.77 12.98 -7.03
C LEU A 198 -7.37 13.43 -7.46
N GLY A 199 -6.57 12.55 -8.06
CA GLY A 199 -5.21 12.87 -8.50
C GLY A 199 -5.17 13.93 -9.62
N ALA A 200 -6.20 13.99 -10.45
CA ALA A 200 -6.25 14.94 -11.56
C ALA A 200 -6.45 16.39 -11.07
N TRP A 201 -7.45 16.62 -10.20
CA TRP A 201 -7.73 17.99 -9.74
C TRP A 201 -6.68 18.48 -8.73
N ILE A 202 -6.11 17.60 -7.91
CA ILE A 202 -5.10 17.95 -6.90
C ILE A 202 -3.95 18.73 -7.56
N LEU A 203 -3.21 18.12 -8.47
CA LEU A 203 -2.12 18.81 -9.16
C LEU A 203 -2.62 19.84 -10.17
N GLY A 204 -3.73 19.56 -10.86
CA GLY A 204 -4.27 20.41 -11.91
C GLY A 204 -4.68 21.80 -11.43
N LEU A 205 -5.45 21.89 -10.34
CA LEU A 205 -5.85 23.19 -9.77
C LEU A 205 -4.67 23.91 -9.11
N SER A 206 -3.78 23.16 -8.44
CA SER A 206 -2.60 23.71 -7.81
C SER A 206 -1.64 24.36 -8.83
N THR A 207 -1.40 23.69 -9.97
CA THR A 207 -0.56 24.24 -11.06
C THR A 207 -1.27 25.36 -11.84
N LYS A 208 -2.61 25.30 -11.98
CA LYS A 208 -3.40 26.42 -12.53
C LYS A 208 -3.26 27.65 -11.64
N GLN A 209 -3.30 27.47 -10.32
CA GLN A 209 -3.15 28.58 -9.35
C GLN A 209 -1.76 29.22 -9.45
N ASP A 210 -0.69 28.46 -9.74
CA ASP A 210 0.64 29.04 -9.94
C ASP A 210 0.68 30.04 -11.10
N ARG A 211 -0.12 29.81 -12.16
CA ARG A 211 -0.19 30.68 -13.35
C ARG A 211 -1.11 31.87 -13.14
N THR A 212 -2.30 31.62 -12.58
CA THR A 212 -3.36 32.62 -12.48
C THR A 212 -3.29 33.47 -11.23
N LYS A 213 -2.62 32.98 -10.15
CA LYS A 213 -2.58 33.59 -8.81
C LYS A 213 -3.99 33.80 -8.20
N ASP A 214 -4.99 33.06 -8.70
CA ASP A 214 -6.37 33.18 -8.28
C ASP A 214 -6.59 32.53 -6.92
N LYS A 215 -6.99 33.34 -5.93
CA LYS A 215 -7.28 32.89 -4.56
C LYS A 215 -8.52 32.00 -4.47
N GLN A 216 -9.46 32.12 -5.41
CA GLN A 216 -10.68 31.30 -5.45
C GLN A 216 -10.35 29.82 -5.65
N LEU A 217 -9.26 29.50 -6.34
CA LEU A 217 -8.82 28.12 -6.49
C LEU A 217 -8.44 27.44 -5.18
N THR A 218 -7.96 28.22 -4.17
CA THR A 218 -7.71 27.65 -2.82
C THR A 218 -9.03 27.25 -2.14
N VAL A 219 -10.08 28.05 -2.28
CA VAL A 219 -11.42 27.75 -1.74
C VAL A 219 -12.00 26.52 -2.46
N GLU A 220 -11.86 26.48 -3.78
CA GLU A 220 -12.32 25.35 -4.60
C GLU A 220 -11.62 24.05 -4.22
N MET A 221 -10.29 24.07 -4.02
CA MET A 221 -9.53 22.91 -3.56
C MET A 221 -9.98 22.43 -2.17
N ALA A 222 -10.23 23.35 -1.22
CA ALA A 222 -10.75 23.02 0.09
C ALA A 222 -12.15 22.40 0.01
N ARG A 223 -13.05 22.97 -0.80
CA ARG A 223 -14.39 22.43 -1.06
C ARG A 223 -14.33 21.02 -1.65
N ARG A 224 -13.48 20.79 -2.66
CA ARG A 224 -13.29 19.47 -3.25
C ARG A 224 -12.68 18.47 -2.28
N ALA A 225 -11.79 18.92 -1.38
CA ALA A 225 -11.20 18.05 -0.37
C ALA A 225 -12.26 17.53 0.62
N THR A 226 -13.32 18.30 0.91
CA THR A 226 -14.37 17.88 1.85
C THR A 226 -15.07 16.60 1.41
N TYR A 227 -15.68 16.61 0.23
CA TYR A 227 -16.33 15.38 -0.29
C TYR A 227 -15.33 14.37 -0.88
N GLY A 228 -14.19 14.85 -1.36
CA GLY A 228 -13.10 14.01 -1.82
C GLY A 228 -12.54 13.10 -0.74
N THR A 229 -12.46 13.56 0.51
CA THR A 229 -12.00 12.74 1.65
C THR A 229 -12.97 11.60 1.95
N PHE A 230 -14.27 11.86 1.85
CA PHE A 230 -15.29 10.82 2.03
C PHE A 230 -15.20 9.74 0.94
N LEU A 231 -15.14 10.17 -0.34
CA LEU A 231 -14.99 9.25 -1.47
C LEU A 231 -13.67 8.46 -1.40
N TYR A 232 -12.59 9.12 -0.98
CA TYR A 232 -11.30 8.49 -0.73
C TYR A 232 -11.40 7.37 0.32
N ALA A 233 -11.98 7.67 1.48
CA ALA A 233 -12.08 6.71 2.57
C ALA A 233 -12.90 5.47 2.19
N LEU A 234 -14.05 5.66 1.55
CA LEU A 234 -14.89 4.55 1.09
C LEU A 234 -14.19 3.73 0.01
N SER A 235 -13.68 4.36 -1.05
CA SER A 235 -13.06 3.63 -2.15
C SER A 235 -11.78 2.89 -1.74
N LEU A 236 -10.97 3.46 -0.85
CA LEU A 236 -9.80 2.77 -0.29
C LEU A 236 -10.21 1.53 0.52
N THR A 237 -11.23 1.67 1.38
CA THR A 237 -11.70 0.58 2.25
C THR A 237 -12.23 -0.58 1.42
N PHE A 238 -13.13 -0.31 0.47
CA PHE A 238 -13.69 -1.35 -0.38
C PHE A 238 -12.65 -1.95 -1.34
N ALA A 239 -11.72 -1.17 -1.88
CA ALA A 239 -10.62 -1.70 -2.68
C ALA A 239 -9.71 -2.62 -1.85
N GLY A 240 -9.48 -2.30 -0.58
CA GLY A 240 -8.77 -3.18 0.35
C GLY A 240 -9.50 -4.50 0.61
N PHE A 241 -10.83 -4.45 0.71
CA PHE A 241 -11.66 -5.64 0.85
C PHE A 241 -11.62 -6.50 -0.43
N ASP A 242 -11.77 -5.87 -1.59
CA ASP A 242 -11.82 -6.59 -2.87
C ASP A 242 -10.49 -7.21 -3.28
N TRP A 243 -9.37 -6.53 -3.10
CA TRP A 243 -8.08 -6.98 -3.65
C TRP A 243 -7.17 -7.69 -2.65
N VAL A 244 -7.33 -7.43 -1.36
CA VAL A 244 -6.42 -8.01 -0.36
C VAL A 244 -7.17 -8.88 0.64
N MET A 245 -8.24 -8.39 1.25
CA MET A 245 -8.99 -9.16 2.24
C MET A 245 -9.68 -10.38 1.62
N SER A 246 -10.17 -10.27 0.38
CA SER A 246 -10.83 -11.36 -0.34
C SER A 246 -9.92 -12.52 -0.74
N LEU A 247 -8.61 -12.41 -0.55
CA LEU A 247 -7.68 -13.54 -0.65
C LEU A 247 -7.98 -14.61 0.40
N GLU A 248 -8.60 -14.22 1.53
CA GLU A 248 -9.14 -15.13 2.53
C GLU A 248 -10.66 -14.91 2.63
N PRO A 249 -11.46 -15.57 1.79
CA PRO A 249 -12.90 -15.31 1.72
C PRO A 249 -13.65 -15.69 3.00
N ASN A 250 -13.09 -16.59 3.81
CA ASN A 250 -13.66 -17.01 5.08
C ASN A 250 -13.41 -16.04 6.24
N TRP A 251 -12.48 -15.09 6.04
CA TRP A 251 -12.13 -14.10 7.03
C TRP A 251 -12.64 -12.70 6.65
N TYR A 252 -12.89 -11.87 7.64
CA TYR A 252 -13.19 -10.45 7.43
C TYR A 252 -12.80 -9.60 8.64
N SER A 253 -12.44 -8.34 8.37
CA SER A 253 -12.22 -7.32 9.40
C SER A 253 -12.63 -5.96 8.85
N THR A 254 -13.51 -5.28 9.56
CA THR A 254 -13.90 -3.90 9.21
C THR A 254 -12.75 -2.90 9.39
N MET A 255 -11.77 -3.24 10.23
CA MET A 255 -10.58 -2.42 10.49
C MET A 255 -9.52 -2.55 9.39
N PHE A 256 -9.65 -3.52 8.48
CA PHE A 256 -8.65 -3.78 7.45
C PHE A 256 -8.40 -2.56 6.53
N GLY A 257 -9.48 -1.88 6.10
CA GLY A 257 -9.37 -0.63 5.33
C GLY A 257 -8.66 0.49 6.09
N VAL A 258 -8.92 0.60 7.40
CA VAL A 258 -8.25 1.59 8.26
C VAL A 258 -6.76 1.28 8.43
N ARG A 259 -6.39 -0.01 8.47
CA ARG A 259 -4.99 -0.47 8.53
C ARG A 259 -4.23 -0.12 7.25
N ILE A 260 -4.84 -0.34 6.07
CA ILE A 260 -4.27 0.09 4.78
C ILE A 260 -4.08 1.61 4.76
N PHE A 261 -5.09 2.36 5.18
CA PHE A 261 -5.03 3.82 5.29
C PHE A 261 -3.87 4.28 6.18
N ALA A 262 -3.77 3.74 7.39
CA ALA A 262 -2.74 4.13 8.36
C ALA A 262 -1.32 3.86 7.82
N SER A 263 -1.12 2.69 7.18
CA SER A 263 0.15 2.34 6.54
C SER A 263 0.51 3.28 5.39
N GLY A 264 -0.45 3.59 4.51
CA GLY A 264 -0.28 4.55 3.41
C GLY A 264 0.02 5.97 3.89
N ALA A 265 -0.61 6.40 5.00
CA ALA A 265 -0.35 7.71 5.60
C ALA A 265 1.11 7.82 6.10
N VAL A 266 1.61 6.84 6.87
CA VAL A 266 3.02 6.79 7.31
C VAL A 266 3.95 6.89 6.11
N LEU A 267 3.69 6.09 5.07
CA LEU A 267 4.48 6.06 3.85
C LEU A 267 4.51 7.43 3.16
N SER A 268 3.39 8.13 3.06
CA SER A 268 3.32 9.44 2.39
C SER A 268 4.19 10.49 3.07
N PHE A 269 4.17 10.58 4.40
CA PHE A 269 5.05 11.48 5.14
C PHE A 269 6.52 11.12 4.94
N ALA A 270 6.86 9.84 4.96
CA ALA A 270 8.22 9.36 4.71
C ALA A 270 8.71 9.75 3.30
N LEU A 271 7.89 9.55 2.26
CA LEU A 271 8.22 9.91 0.88
C LEU A 271 8.42 11.42 0.69
N VAL A 272 7.56 12.24 1.30
CA VAL A 272 7.70 13.70 1.26
C VAL A 272 9.00 14.13 1.95
N ILE A 273 9.36 13.55 3.11
CA ILE A 273 10.61 13.83 3.81
C ILE A 273 11.79 13.46 2.94
N LEU A 274 11.85 12.25 2.39
CA LEU A 274 12.96 11.75 1.58
C LEU A 274 13.18 12.62 0.33
N THR A 275 12.10 12.96 -0.37
CA THR A 275 12.15 13.72 -1.61
C THR A 275 12.54 15.17 -1.37
N THR A 276 11.92 15.86 -0.42
CA THR A 276 12.24 17.26 -0.13
C THR A 276 13.66 17.43 0.41
N LYS A 277 14.15 16.49 1.21
CA LYS A 277 15.56 16.46 1.63
C LYS A 277 16.50 16.21 0.47
N SER A 278 16.10 15.35 -0.46
CA SER A 278 16.86 15.13 -1.69
C SER A 278 16.91 16.41 -2.54
N PHE A 279 15.80 17.14 -2.68
CA PHE A 279 15.81 18.46 -3.33
C PHE A 279 16.76 19.43 -2.67
N LYS A 280 16.73 19.52 -1.34
CA LYS A 280 17.63 20.41 -0.58
C LYS A 280 19.11 20.04 -0.77
N ARG A 281 19.43 18.73 -0.73
CA ARG A 281 20.82 18.24 -0.93
C ARG A 281 21.37 18.57 -2.31
N HIS A 282 20.51 18.60 -3.34
CA HIS A 282 20.91 18.89 -4.72
C HIS A 282 20.71 20.37 -5.10
N GLY A 283 20.41 21.25 -4.14
CA GLY A 283 20.24 22.67 -4.40
C GLY A 283 19.00 23.07 -5.20
N VAL A 284 18.02 22.16 -5.36
CA VAL A 284 16.75 22.48 -6.05
C VAL A 284 15.89 23.42 -5.21
N VAL A 285 15.89 23.23 -3.89
CA VAL A 285 15.25 24.10 -2.91
C VAL A 285 16.29 24.55 -1.88
N GLY A 286 16.17 25.80 -1.42
CA GLY A 286 17.08 26.40 -0.43
C GLY A 286 16.41 26.59 0.92
N SER A 287 16.30 27.86 1.34
CA SER A 287 15.70 28.28 2.61
C SER A 287 14.16 28.15 2.66
N GLN A 288 13.50 27.87 1.52
CA GLN A 288 12.05 27.74 1.44
C GLN A 288 11.50 26.59 2.30
N ILE A 289 12.31 25.53 2.51
CA ILE A 289 12.00 24.42 3.40
C ILE A 289 12.98 24.47 4.57
N ASN A 290 12.51 24.87 5.73
CA ASN A 290 13.32 24.99 6.94
C ASN A 290 13.21 23.73 7.84
N THR A 291 13.90 23.73 8.97
CA THR A 291 13.91 22.63 9.94
C THR A 291 12.53 22.38 10.56
N GLU A 292 11.72 23.42 10.71
CA GLU A 292 10.38 23.31 11.32
C GLU A 292 9.40 22.53 10.45
N HIS A 293 9.49 22.64 9.12
CA HIS A 293 8.72 21.81 8.19
C HIS A 293 9.06 20.32 8.37
N TYR A 294 10.35 19.98 8.49
CA TYR A 294 10.77 18.60 8.73
C TYR A 294 10.35 18.09 10.10
N HIS A 295 10.39 18.97 11.11
CA HIS A 295 9.93 18.63 12.44
C HIS A 295 8.42 18.28 12.45
N ASP A 296 7.60 19.07 11.75
CA ASP A 296 6.16 18.80 11.66
C ASP A 296 5.84 17.57 10.82
N LEU A 297 6.51 17.38 9.68
CA LEU A 297 6.41 16.13 8.93
C LEU A 297 6.80 14.92 9.79
N GLY A 298 7.86 15.03 10.59
CA GLY A 298 8.30 13.99 11.52
C GLY A 298 7.31 13.74 12.67
N LYS A 299 6.62 14.79 13.17
CA LYS A 299 5.54 14.61 14.17
C LYS A 299 4.37 13.86 13.58
N LEU A 300 3.92 14.24 12.39
CA LEU A 300 2.80 13.58 11.71
C LEU A 300 3.15 12.12 11.34
N MET A 301 4.35 11.88 10.81
CA MET A 301 4.84 10.53 10.53
C MET A 301 4.83 9.67 11.79
N PHE A 302 5.32 10.19 12.92
CA PHE A 302 5.32 9.51 14.21
C PHE A 302 3.89 9.26 14.72
N GLY A 303 3.01 10.26 14.66
CA GLY A 303 1.61 10.12 15.07
C GLY A 303 0.87 9.03 14.28
N PHE A 304 1.05 8.99 12.95
CA PHE A 304 0.46 7.93 12.13
C PHE A 304 1.14 6.57 12.30
N LEU A 305 2.41 6.51 12.67
CA LEU A 305 3.08 5.27 13.06
C LEU A 305 2.44 4.68 14.32
N VAL A 306 2.18 5.50 15.34
CA VAL A 306 1.49 5.08 16.56
C VAL A 306 0.05 4.67 16.25
N PHE A 307 -0.65 5.41 15.40
CA PHE A 307 -1.99 5.07 14.95
C PHE A 307 -2.02 3.72 14.19
N TRP A 308 -1.08 3.50 13.28
CA TRP A 308 -0.93 2.21 12.60
C TRP A 308 -0.72 1.05 13.58
N ALA A 309 0.15 1.25 14.56
CA ALA A 309 0.42 0.23 15.59
C ALA A 309 -0.82 -0.05 16.44
N TYR A 310 -1.54 1.01 16.84
CA TYR A 310 -2.79 0.88 17.60
C TYR A 310 -3.82 0.06 16.83
N ILE A 311 -4.09 0.39 15.57
CA ILE A 311 -5.07 -0.32 14.73
C ILE A 311 -4.66 -1.79 14.53
N SER A 312 -3.39 -2.03 14.17
CA SER A 312 -2.88 -3.38 13.91
C SER A 312 -2.87 -4.25 15.18
N PHE A 313 -2.50 -3.66 16.32
CA PHE A 313 -2.51 -4.35 17.60
C PHE A 313 -3.94 -4.62 18.09
N SER A 314 -4.85 -3.65 17.97
CA SER A 314 -6.24 -3.80 18.40
C SER A 314 -6.94 -4.90 17.61
N GLU A 315 -6.74 -4.97 16.28
CA GLU A 315 -7.27 -6.03 15.44
C GLU A 315 -6.75 -7.41 15.89
N PHE A 316 -5.44 -7.54 16.04
CA PHE A 316 -4.81 -8.78 16.53
C PHE A 316 -5.31 -9.15 17.92
N PHE A 317 -5.32 -8.21 18.86
CA PHE A 317 -5.67 -8.46 20.26
C PHE A 317 -7.13 -8.93 20.41
N LEU A 318 -8.07 -8.31 19.71
CA LEU A 318 -9.48 -8.69 19.76
C LEU A 318 -9.70 -10.10 19.22
N ILE A 319 -9.08 -10.45 18.08
CA ILE A 319 -9.20 -11.78 17.48
C ILE A 319 -8.49 -12.83 18.36
N TRP A 320 -7.31 -12.52 18.89
CA TRP A 320 -6.59 -13.42 19.78
C TRP A 320 -7.34 -13.65 21.11
N TYR A 321 -7.91 -12.59 21.69
CA TYR A 321 -8.67 -12.67 22.94
C TYR A 321 -9.99 -13.44 22.78
N ALA A 322 -10.73 -13.19 21.70
CA ALA A 322 -11.99 -13.89 21.40
C ALA A 322 -11.76 -15.39 21.08
N ALA A 323 -10.62 -15.70 20.46
CA ALA A 323 -10.20 -17.06 20.05
C ALA A 323 -11.28 -17.82 19.26
N ILE A 324 -12.03 -17.10 18.41
CA ILE A 324 -13.04 -17.70 17.55
C ILE A 324 -12.32 -18.36 16.38
N PRO A 325 -12.45 -19.69 16.15
CA PRO A 325 -11.69 -20.42 15.15
C PRO A 325 -11.77 -19.80 13.74
N GLU A 326 -12.94 -19.35 13.33
CA GLU A 326 -13.19 -18.74 12.03
C GLU A 326 -12.48 -17.41 11.84
N GLU A 327 -12.24 -16.67 12.92
CA GLU A 327 -11.55 -15.37 12.86
C GLU A 327 -10.02 -15.52 13.00
N THR A 328 -9.55 -16.58 13.66
CA THR A 328 -8.11 -16.78 13.90
C THR A 328 -7.35 -17.28 12.67
N ILE A 329 -8.02 -17.83 11.66
CA ILE A 329 -7.43 -18.41 10.43
C ILE A 329 -6.42 -17.46 9.75
N TYR A 330 -6.72 -16.16 9.72
CA TYR A 330 -5.83 -15.14 9.15
C TYR A 330 -4.47 -15.09 9.85
N TYR A 331 -4.46 -15.21 11.17
CA TYR A 331 -3.24 -15.16 11.98
C TYR A 331 -2.54 -16.51 12.02
N HIS A 332 -3.25 -17.65 12.07
CA HIS A 332 -2.67 -18.98 11.98
C HIS A 332 -1.81 -19.12 10.72
N ARG A 333 -2.31 -18.75 9.56
CA ARG A 333 -1.55 -18.74 8.30
C ARG A 333 -0.22 -17.96 8.37
N ARG A 334 -0.11 -17.01 9.31
CA ARG A 334 1.06 -16.13 9.49
C ARG A 334 1.92 -16.45 10.72
N TRP A 335 1.53 -17.45 11.51
CA TRP A 335 2.25 -17.85 12.71
C TRP A 335 2.64 -19.32 12.75
N ASP A 336 1.99 -20.20 12.03
CA ASP A 336 2.21 -21.64 12.10
C ASP A 336 3.53 -22.06 11.46
N THR A 337 4.03 -21.33 10.47
CA THR A 337 5.32 -21.58 9.85
C THR A 337 6.39 -20.64 10.42
N ASP A 338 7.57 -21.15 10.72
CA ASP A 338 8.68 -20.37 11.31
C ASP A 338 9.09 -19.16 10.46
N SER A 339 9.11 -19.30 9.14
CA SER A 339 9.40 -18.19 8.21
C SER A 339 8.37 -17.07 8.32
N TRP A 340 7.08 -17.39 8.35
CA TRP A 340 6.03 -16.36 8.48
C TRP A 340 5.98 -15.78 9.89
N ARG A 341 6.25 -16.57 10.93
CA ARG A 341 6.43 -16.08 12.30
C ARG A 341 7.56 -15.06 12.39
N LEU A 342 8.69 -15.30 11.68
CA LEU A 342 9.78 -14.35 11.60
C LEU A 342 9.36 -13.04 10.92
N VAL A 343 8.63 -13.11 9.80
CA VAL A 343 8.11 -11.92 9.10
C VAL A 343 7.14 -11.15 9.99
N SER A 344 6.20 -11.83 10.65
CA SER A 344 5.23 -11.23 11.59
C SER A 344 5.93 -10.52 12.74
N SER A 345 6.89 -11.20 13.39
CA SER A 345 7.68 -10.64 14.47
C SER A 345 8.54 -9.46 14.01
N SER A 346 9.08 -9.54 12.80
CA SER A 346 9.87 -8.46 12.20
C SER A 346 9.06 -7.17 12.02
N LEU A 347 7.79 -7.28 11.68
CA LEU A 347 6.91 -6.11 11.56
C LEU A 347 6.70 -5.44 12.93
N VAL A 348 6.47 -6.22 13.99
CA VAL A 348 6.34 -5.64 15.34
C VAL A 348 7.62 -4.93 15.76
N LEU A 349 8.77 -5.58 15.59
CA LEU A 349 10.05 -5.03 16.02
C LEU A 349 10.54 -3.90 15.13
N PHE A 350 10.60 -4.13 13.83
CA PHE A 350 11.28 -3.22 12.88
C PHE A 350 10.36 -2.20 12.24
N LYS A 351 9.07 -2.45 12.14
CA LYS A 351 8.13 -1.41 11.64
C LYS A 351 7.62 -0.50 12.75
N PHE A 352 7.51 -1.01 14.01
CA PHE A 352 7.01 -0.19 15.11
C PHE A 352 8.08 0.11 16.17
N ILE A 353 8.59 -0.88 16.89
CA ILE A 353 9.41 -0.65 18.10
C ILE A 353 10.66 0.17 17.76
N VAL A 354 11.45 -0.26 16.80
CA VAL A 354 12.68 0.43 16.42
C VAL A 354 12.42 1.86 15.91
N PRO A 355 11.54 2.11 14.91
CA PRO A 355 11.29 3.46 14.47
C PRO A 355 10.54 4.32 15.49
N PHE A 356 9.74 3.73 16.40
CA PHE A 356 9.14 4.47 17.49
C PHE A 356 10.20 5.17 18.35
N TYR A 357 11.19 4.45 18.86
CA TYR A 357 12.27 5.05 19.64
C TYR A 357 13.18 5.97 18.81
N LEU A 358 13.44 5.59 17.55
CA LEU A 358 14.27 6.39 16.66
C LEU A 358 13.62 7.75 16.36
N VAL A 359 12.33 7.79 16.05
CA VAL A 359 11.63 9.01 15.60
C VAL A 359 10.93 9.75 16.75
N MET A 360 10.81 9.18 17.95
CA MET A 360 10.19 9.82 19.11
C MET A 360 10.92 11.12 19.50
N SER A 361 12.25 11.11 19.48
CA SER A 361 13.05 12.22 19.94
C SER A 361 12.86 13.48 19.09
N ARG A 362 12.67 14.65 19.75
CA ARG A 362 12.64 15.98 19.10
C ARG A 362 13.95 16.23 18.33
N ASN A 363 15.09 15.87 18.92
CA ASN A 363 16.40 16.10 18.32
C ASN A 363 16.56 15.31 17.00
N VAL A 364 16.12 14.07 16.94
CA VAL A 364 16.17 13.25 15.73
C VAL A 364 15.27 13.85 14.64
N LYS A 365 14.06 14.30 14.98
CA LYS A 365 13.14 14.96 14.02
C LYS A 365 13.71 16.25 13.44
N ARG A 366 14.48 16.99 14.21
CA ARG A 366 15.14 18.23 13.78
C ARG A 366 16.49 17.98 13.09
N HIS A 367 17.15 16.85 13.39
CA HIS A 367 18.41 16.50 12.77
C HIS A 367 18.18 15.87 11.39
N THR A 368 18.85 16.43 10.40
CA THR A 368 18.60 16.05 9.00
C THR A 368 18.90 14.59 8.68
N GLY A 369 19.91 13.98 9.27
CA GLY A 369 20.30 12.59 9.04
C GLY A 369 19.35 11.58 9.71
N GLY A 370 19.02 11.80 10.99
CA GLY A 370 18.18 10.88 11.77
C GLY A 370 16.78 10.75 11.20
N LEU A 371 16.13 11.86 10.85
CA LEU A 371 14.81 11.83 10.24
C LEU A 371 14.79 11.15 8.85
N TRP A 372 15.86 11.38 8.06
CA TRP A 372 16.00 10.72 6.76
C TRP A 372 16.12 9.19 6.91
N LEU A 373 16.96 8.75 7.85
CA LEU A 373 17.13 7.32 8.15
C LEU A 373 15.81 6.69 8.60
N GLY A 374 15.08 7.33 9.54
CA GLY A 374 13.78 6.86 10.01
C GLY A 374 12.74 6.77 8.88
N ALA A 375 12.70 7.76 7.99
CA ALA A 375 11.81 7.77 6.84
C ALA A 375 12.17 6.66 5.83
N ALA A 376 13.45 6.49 5.51
CA ALA A 376 13.92 5.43 4.60
C ALA A 376 13.63 4.03 5.18
N TRP A 377 13.86 3.87 6.48
CA TRP A 377 13.54 2.64 7.19
C TRP A 377 12.05 2.29 7.11
N LEU A 378 11.16 3.26 7.38
CA LEU A 378 9.71 3.04 7.31
C LEU A 378 9.23 2.72 5.89
N VAL A 379 9.84 3.30 4.86
CA VAL A 379 9.55 2.91 3.45
C VAL A 379 9.94 1.46 3.20
N THR A 380 11.10 1.01 3.68
CA THR A 380 11.53 -0.38 3.53
C THR A 380 10.57 -1.33 4.25
N MET A 381 10.21 -1.02 5.50
CA MET A 381 9.29 -1.85 6.28
C MET A 381 7.85 -1.84 5.73
N HIS A 382 7.47 -0.81 4.99
CA HIS A 382 6.20 -0.80 4.27
C HIS A 382 6.15 -1.88 3.18
N PHE A 383 7.22 -2.09 2.42
CA PHE A 383 7.27 -3.18 1.43
C PHE A 383 7.19 -4.56 2.07
N VAL A 384 7.84 -4.74 3.23
CA VAL A 384 7.72 -5.98 4.02
C VAL A 384 6.27 -6.20 4.49
N GLU A 385 5.56 -5.14 4.87
CA GLU A 385 4.16 -5.25 5.25
C GLU A 385 3.25 -5.61 4.07
N MET A 386 3.47 -5.04 2.87
CA MET A 386 2.70 -5.43 1.68
C MET A 386 2.93 -6.91 1.34
N TYR A 387 4.16 -7.36 1.47
CA TYR A 387 4.53 -8.78 1.32
C TYR A 387 3.78 -9.67 2.32
N TYR A 388 3.74 -9.27 3.59
CA TYR A 388 3.01 -9.95 4.65
C TYR A 388 1.49 -10.03 4.40
N TRP A 389 0.90 -9.05 3.72
CA TRP A 389 -0.55 -9.09 3.44
C TRP A 389 -0.93 -10.07 2.33
N VAL A 390 -0.10 -10.19 1.30
CA VAL A 390 -0.44 -10.89 0.07
C VAL A 390 0.21 -12.27 -0.03
N MET A 391 1.48 -12.39 0.27
CA MET A 391 2.26 -13.59 -0.06
C MET A 391 1.93 -14.84 0.78
N PRO A 392 1.34 -14.77 1.98
CA PRO A 392 0.88 -15.98 2.68
C PRO A 392 -0.19 -16.78 1.93
N TYR A 393 -0.79 -16.23 0.88
CA TYR A 393 -1.82 -16.89 0.06
C TYR A 393 -1.28 -17.51 -1.23
N ALA A 394 -0.03 -17.31 -1.59
CA ALA A 394 0.59 -18.01 -2.70
C ALA A 394 0.82 -19.49 -2.31
N ALA A 395 0.23 -20.41 -3.05
CA ALA A 395 0.00 -21.82 -2.66
C ALA A 395 1.26 -22.63 -2.31
N ASP A 396 2.44 -22.20 -2.74
CA ASP A 396 3.68 -22.98 -2.54
C ASP A 396 4.45 -22.58 -1.27
N LEU A 397 3.84 -21.78 -0.39
CA LEU A 397 4.56 -21.14 0.68
C LEU A 397 4.51 -21.91 1.99
N GLN A 398 5.16 -23.04 2.02
CA GLN A 398 5.72 -23.55 3.28
C GLN A 398 6.87 -22.65 3.81
N GLY A 399 7.13 -21.51 3.16
CA GLY A 399 8.17 -20.56 3.56
C GLY A 399 8.38 -19.37 2.62
N VAL A 400 9.24 -18.44 3.01
CA VAL A 400 9.81 -17.37 2.18
C VAL A 400 10.57 -17.98 0.99
N PRO A 401 10.66 -17.36 -0.20
CA PRO A 401 10.87 -18.00 -1.49
C PRO A 401 11.94 -19.08 -1.50
N ALA A 402 11.51 -20.31 -1.71
CA ALA A 402 12.39 -21.47 -1.78
C ALA A 402 13.14 -21.58 -3.13
N THR A 403 12.74 -20.82 -4.15
CA THR A 403 13.30 -20.92 -5.50
C THR A 403 13.86 -19.60 -6.01
N PRO A 404 14.95 -19.60 -6.82
CA PRO A 404 15.46 -18.39 -7.47
C PRO A 404 14.43 -17.71 -8.37
N ALA A 405 13.55 -18.48 -9.01
CA ALA A 405 12.48 -17.95 -9.86
C ALA A 405 11.43 -17.19 -9.02
N GLY A 406 11.06 -17.71 -7.85
CA GLY A 406 10.16 -17.03 -6.92
C GLY A 406 10.74 -15.72 -6.42
N LEU A 407 12.00 -15.69 -6.02
CA LEU A 407 12.69 -14.45 -5.63
C LEU A 407 12.75 -13.46 -6.78
N ALA A 408 13.02 -13.92 -8.00
CA ALA A 408 13.02 -13.07 -9.19
C ALA A 408 11.64 -12.48 -9.48
N SER A 409 10.55 -13.23 -9.28
CA SER A 409 9.17 -12.71 -9.36
C SER A 409 8.94 -11.60 -8.33
N ASP A 410 9.23 -11.85 -7.06
CA ASP A 410 8.95 -10.92 -5.97
C ASP A 410 9.71 -9.61 -6.15
N VAL A 411 11.03 -9.68 -6.34
CA VAL A 411 11.89 -8.50 -6.53
C VAL A 411 11.62 -7.84 -7.87
N GLY A 412 11.43 -8.63 -8.94
CA GLY A 412 11.17 -8.15 -10.28
C GLY A 412 9.87 -7.35 -10.38
N CYS A 413 8.77 -7.88 -9.83
CA CYS A 413 7.47 -7.18 -9.81
C CYS A 413 7.56 -5.88 -9.00
N LEU A 414 8.20 -5.89 -7.82
CA LEU A 414 8.37 -4.70 -7.00
C LEU A 414 9.22 -3.63 -7.71
N MET A 415 10.36 -4.01 -8.30
CA MET A 415 11.21 -3.09 -9.05
C MET A 415 10.49 -2.53 -10.27
N THR A 416 9.70 -3.33 -10.97
CA THR A 416 8.93 -2.90 -12.14
C THR A 416 7.87 -1.87 -11.75
N THR A 417 7.00 -2.21 -10.83
CA THR A 417 5.85 -1.36 -10.48
C THR A 417 6.28 -0.07 -9.82
N VAL A 418 7.17 -0.14 -8.82
CA VAL A 418 7.73 1.04 -8.14
C VAL A 418 8.58 1.87 -9.10
N GLY A 419 9.36 1.22 -9.96
CA GLY A 419 10.19 1.88 -10.97
C GLY A 419 9.36 2.67 -11.97
N LEU A 420 8.29 2.09 -12.54
CA LEU A 420 7.37 2.77 -13.45
C LEU A 420 6.67 3.94 -12.76
N TYR A 421 6.16 3.72 -11.56
CA TYR A 421 5.49 4.75 -10.77
C TYR A 421 6.41 5.95 -10.49
N LEU A 422 7.60 5.69 -9.96
CA LEU A 422 8.56 6.75 -9.67
C LEU A 422 9.08 7.43 -10.94
N THR A 423 9.21 6.72 -12.04
CA THR A 423 9.57 7.30 -13.34
C THR A 423 8.55 8.35 -13.78
N TYR A 424 7.27 8.01 -13.68
CA TYR A 424 6.19 8.95 -13.97
C TYR A 424 6.23 10.16 -13.02
N VAL A 425 6.28 9.92 -11.72
CA VAL A 425 6.30 10.96 -10.68
C VAL A 425 7.50 11.90 -10.85
N PHE A 426 8.71 11.38 -11.02
CA PHE A 426 9.92 12.20 -11.17
C PHE A 426 9.93 12.97 -12.48
N ARG A 427 9.35 12.44 -13.54
CA ARG A 427 9.17 13.17 -14.80
C ARG A 427 8.18 14.32 -14.64
N GLU A 428 7.09 14.14 -13.92
CA GLU A 428 6.16 15.24 -13.60
C GLU A 428 6.82 16.34 -12.76
N MET A 429 7.68 15.96 -11.81
CA MET A 429 8.45 16.93 -11.00
C MET A 429 9.39 17.83 -11.84
N THR A 430 9.89 17.34 -12.99
CA THR A 430 10.72 18.16 -13.89
C THR A 430 9.91 19.14 -14.74
N ARG A 431 8.61 18.95 -14.85
CA ARG A 431 7.72 19.75 -15.70
C ARG A 431 7.05 20.92 -14.98
N HIS A 432 6.99 20.85 -13.66
CA HIS A 432 6.27 21.82 -12.84
C HIS A 432 7.13 22.35 -11.71
N SER A 433 6.74 23.52 -11.17
CA SER A 433 7.38 24.07 -9.97
C SER A 433 7.25 23.10 -8.80
N VAL A 434 8.36 22.85 -8.10
CA VAL A 434 8.41 21.95 -6.92
C VAL A 434 7.79 22.59 -5.65
N ILE A 435 7.46 23.88 -5.71
CA ILE A 435 6.75 24.63 -4.66
C ILE A 435 5.49 25.24 -5.25
N ALA A 436 4.41 25.26 -4.49
CA ALA A 436 3.14 25.89 -4.89
C ALA A 436 3.20 27.41 -4.75
N VAL A 437 3.83 28.08 -5.72
CA VAL A 437 4.12 29.52 -5.68
C VAL A 437 2.88 30.41 -5.89
N GLY A 438 1.75 29.83 -6.31
CA GLY A 438 0.48 30.50 -6.47
C GLY A 438 -0.41 30.50 -5.24
N ASP A 439 -0.11 29.70 -4.23
CA ASP A 439 -0.93 29.58 -3.02
C ASP A 439 -0.81 30.89 -2.17
N PRO A 440 -1.93 31.55 -1.82
CA PRO A 440 -1.91 32.78 -1.03
C PRO A 440 -1.33 32.59 0.37
N ARG A 441 -1.20 31.36 0.86
CA ARG A 441 -0.62 31.02 2.17
C ARG A 441 0.89 30.77 2.10
N LEU A 442 1.53 30.95 0.94
CA LEU A 442 2.96 30.66 0.77
C LEU A 442 3.84 31.46 1.75
N GLU A 443 3.57 32.75 1.95
CA GLU A 443 4.34 33.58 2.87
C GLU A 443 4.28 33.03 4.30
N ARG A 444 3.12 32.57 4.75
CA ARG A 444 2.95 31.92 6.05
C ARG A 444 3.78 30.65 6.18
N SER A 445 3.92 29.88 5.09
CA SER A 445 4.78 28.71 5.05
C SER A 445 6.25 29.08 5.13
N LEU A 446 6.69 30.09 4.39
CA LEU A 446 8.09 30.55 4.36
C LEU A 446 8.57 31.08 5.72
N GLN A 447 7.68 31.73 6.48
CA GLN A 447 7.95 32.29 7.80
C GLN A 447 7.63 31.32 8.93
N PHE A 448 7.34 30.07 8.59
CA PHE A 448 6.88 29.10 9.58
C PHE A 448 7.93 28.77 10.63
N VAL A 449 7.59 29.01 11.88
CA VAL A 449 8.35 28.68 13.08
C VAL A 449 7.42 27.99 14.06
N ASN A 450 7.83 26.86 14.62
CA ASN A 450 7.12 26.21 15.72
C ASN A 450 7.44 26.93 17.04
N ALA A 451 6.40 27.16 17.82
CA ALA A 451 6.54 27.68 19.17
C ALA A 451 7.24 26.67 20.11
#